data_3fba70ca0f8330f5ce329f62cb1d978b
#
_entry.id   3fba70ca0f8330f5ce329f62cb1d978b
#
_cell.length_a   1.000
_cell.length_b   1.000
_cell.length_c   1.000
_cell.angle_alpha   90.00
_cell.angle_beta   90.00
_cell.angle_gamma   90.00
#
_symmetry.space_group_name_H-M   'P 1'
#
loop_
_entity.id
_entity.type
_entity.pdbx_description
1 polymer ?
#
loop_
_entity_poly.entity_id
_entity_poly.type
_entity_poly.pdbx_seq_one_letter_code
_entity_poly.pdbx_strand_id
1 'polypeptide(L)'
;NVALGVSALSGNTTANGNTAIGHRALLVSTTAACNVAIGRDALKAVTTSNNNVAVGRQAGDNITTGAQNILLGTLAHVNGATDNYSIVIGYDAAGKGGQTGFIAPLTGGVYQGNNSSTWSTTSDKRIKKNITDNTTGLDKINQIQVRNFEYRTEDEITDLPKDQAIKKEGVQVGVIAQEIEQILPDVVREETTGVKSVNPDNLTWYMINAIKELTVRIKELE
;
A
#
# COMPACT_ATOMS: atom_id res chain seq x y z
N ASN A 1 24.94 15.54 -14.83
CA ASN A 1 24.97 14.22 -14.20
C ASN A 1 25.76 14.26 -12.89
N VAL A 2 25.33 13.51 -11.88
CA VAL A 2 26.05 13.23 -10.66
C VAL A 2 26.31 11.73 -10.59
N ALA A 3 27.55 11.30 -10.42
CA ALA A 3 27.92 9.90 -10.29
C ALA A 3 28.86 9.71 -9.08
N LEU A 4 28.47 8.88 -8.13
CA LEU A 4 29.25 8.56 -6.92
C LEU A 4 29.21 7.05 -6.66
N GLY A 5 30.30 6.37 -6.86
CA GLY A 5 30.44 4.93 -6.66
C GLY A 5 31.14 4.23 -7.82
N VAL A 6 31.65 3.02 -7.56
CA VAL A 6 32.33 2.23 -8.60
C VAL A 6 31.34 1.89 -9.72
N SER A 7 31.69 2.22 -10.95
CA SER A 7 30.86 2.02 -12.15
C SER A 7 29.47 2.68 -12.11
N ALA A 8 29.28 3.68 -11.26
CA ALA A 8 28.06 4.49 -11.33
C ALA A 8 28.04 5.27 -12.66
N LEU A 9 26.94 5.17 -13.41
CA LEU A 9 26.70 5.84 -14.69
C LEU A 9 27.81 5.57 -15.77
N SER A 10 28.50 4.45 -15.67
CA SER A 10 29.66 4.17 -16.56
C SER A 10 29.28 3.96 -18.02
N GLY A 11 28.06 3.55 -18.34
CA GLY A 11 27.55 3.40 -19.69
C GLY A 11 27.08 4.70 -20.36
N ASN A 12 27.08 5.83 -19.63
CA ASN A 12 26.51 7.07 -20.15
C ASN A 12 27.31 7.67 -21.31
N THR A 13 26.62 7.92 -22.39
CA THR A 13 27.23 8.52 -23.58
C THR A 13 26.82 9.97 -23.83
N THR A 14 25.52 10.25 -23.86
CA THR A 14 24.97 11.57 -24.19
C THR A 14 23.89 12.08 -23.25
N ALA A 15 23.45 11.24 -22.30
CA ALA A 15 22.37 11.60 -21.39
C ALA A 15 22.79 12.62 -20.33
N ASN A 16 21.86 13.43 -19.89
CA ASN A 16 22.05 14.43 -18.85
C ASN A 16 21.00 14.35 -17.75
N GLY A 17 21.17 15.12 -16.68
CA GLY A 17 20.19 15.20 -15.59
C GLY A 17 20.12 13.94 -14.71
N ASN A 18 21.02 12.96 -14.83
CA ASN A 18 21.01 11.76 -14.00
C ASN A 18 21.73 11.96 -12.66
N THR A 19 21.19 11.35 -11.60
CA THR A 19 21.86 11.19 -10.32
C THR A 19 22.03 9.70 -10.03
N ALA A 20 23.28 9.22 -10.01
CA ALA A 20 23.64 7.83 -9.75
C ALA A 20 24.57 7.73 -8.53
N ILE A 21 24.08 7.24 -7.41
CA ILE A 21 24.83 7.09 -6.16
C ILE A 21 24.80 5.62 -5.71
N GLY A 22 25.95 4.99 -5.74
CA GLY A 22 26.11 3.58 -5.37
C GLY A 22 26.86 2.77 -6.44
N HIS A 23 27.40 1.61 -6.01
CA HIS A 23 28.06 0.68 -6.93
C HIS A 23 27.09 0.26 -8.05
N ARG A 24 27.48 0.46 -9.32
CA ARG A 24 26.72 0.12 -10.53
C ARG A 24 25.31 0.76 -10.63
N ALA A 25 25.04 1.86 -9.94
CA ALA A 25 23.82 2.62 -10.16
C ALA A 25 23.79 3.17 -11.59
N LEU A 26 22.70 2.98 -12.35
CA LEU A 26 22.57 3.32 -13.78
C LEU A 26 23.72 2.79 -14.65
N LEU A 27 24.14 1.55 -14.43
CA LEU A 27 25.33 0.96 -15.01
C LEU A 27 25.38 1.06 -16.55
N VAL A 28 24.29 0.67 -17.22
CA VAL A 28 24.23 0.55 -18.69
C VAL A 28 23.46 1.68 -19.36
N SER A 29 23.15 2.73 -18.63
CA SER A 29 22.41 3.89 -19.12
C SER A 29 23.18 4.62 -20.22
N THR A 30 22.76 4.53 -21.46
CA THR A 30 23.42 5.18 -22.60
C THR A 30 22.88 6.58 -22.89
N THR A 31 21.57 6.66 -23.15
CA THR A 31 20.88 7.91 -23.51
C THR A 31 19.74 8.27 -22.55
N ALA A 32 19.54 7.46 -21.51
CA ALA A 32 18.50 7.67 -20.50
C ALA A 32 18.77 8.90 -19.64
N ALA A 33 17.86 9.84 -19.61
CA ALA A 33 18.03 11.14 -18.95
C ALA A 33 17.10 11.30 -17.73
N CYS A 34 17.48 12.22 -16.83
CA CYS A 34 16.64 12.64 -15.70
C CYS A 34 16.22 11.50 -14.76
N ASN A 35 17.08 10.49 -14.58
CA ASN A 35 16.85 9.41 -13.64
C ASN A 35 17.56 9.66 -12.31
N VAL A 36 16.97 9.23 -11.21
CA VAL A 36 17.57 9.21 -9.87
C VAL A 36 17.73 7.77 -9.43
N ALA A 37 18.95 7.30 -9.26
CA ALA A 37 19.30 5.96 -8.81
C ALA A 37 20.22 6.04 -7.59
N ILE A 38 19.68 5.72 -6.43
CA ILE A 38 20.44 5.75 -5.17
C ILE A 38 20.43 4.36 -4.54
N GLY A 39 21.57 3.72 -4.53
CA GLY A 39 21.76 2.38 -3.99
C GLY A 39 22.57 1.48 -4.92
N ARG A 40 23.15 0.41 -4.37
CA ARG A 40 23.87 -0.58 -5.17
C ARG A 40 22.93 -1.22 -6.20
N ASP A 41 23.30 -1.23 -7.47
CA ASP A 41 22.53 -1.79 -8.57
C ASP A 41 21.15 -1.12 -8.83
N ALA A 42 20.89 0.08 -8.29
CA ALA A 42 19.66 0.80 -8.57
C ALA A 42 19.59 1.18 -10.06
N LEU A 43 18.47 0.90 -10.75
CA LEU A 43 18.24 1.12 -12.18
C LEU A 43 19.38 0.58 -13.08
N LYS A 44 20.05 -0.50 -12.69
CA LYS A 44 21.25 -0.99 -13.38
C LYS A 44 21.02 -1.41 -14.84
N ALA A 45 19.79 -1.85 -15.18
CA ALA A 45 19.41 -2.34 -16.51
C ALA A 45 18.78 -1.27 -17.41
N VAL A 46 18.57 -0.06 -16.93
CA VAL A 46 18.02 1.06 -17.71
C VAL A 46 18.97 1.42 -18.83
N THR A 47 18.47 1.45 -20.07
CA THR A 47 19.25 1.80 -21.27
C THR A 47 18.90 3.17 -21.82
N THR A 48 17.64 3.42 -22.11
CA THR A 48 17.15 4.62 -22.83
C THR A 48 15.99 5.32 -22.14
N SER A 49 15.45 4.78 -21.04
CA SER A 49 14.27 5.33 -20.37
C SER A 49 14.58 6.49 -19.45
N ASN A 50 13.63 7.41 -19.32
CA ASN A 50 13.79 8.67 -18.62
C ASN A 50 12.88 8.78 -17.39
N ASN A 51 13.24 9.73 -16.50
CA ASN A 51 12.37 10.17 -15.39
C ASN A 51 11.99 9.06 -14.38
N ASN A 52 12.86 8.07 -14.18
CA ASN A 52 12.66 7.09 -13.12
C ASN A 52 13.36 7.53 -11.83
N VAL A 53 12.73 7.26 -10.70
CA VAL A 53 13.28 7.45 -9.36
C VAL A 53 13.37 6.10 -8.66
N ALA A 54 14.59 5.66 -8.32
CA ALA A 54 14.80 4.42 -7.58
C ALA A 54 15.76 4.64 -6.41
N VAL A 55 15.28 4.39 -5.21
CA VAL A 55 16.05 4.53 -3.97
C VAL A 55 16.01 3.22 -3.18
N GLY A 56 17.15 2.58 -3.06
CA GLY A 56 17.33 1.31 -2.40
C GLY A 56 18.26 0.38 -3.18
N ARG A 57 18.83 -0.62 -2.50
CA ARG A 57 19.64 -1.66 -3.17
C ARG A 57 18.78 -2.41 -4.19
N GLN A 58 19.21 -2.46 -5.45
CA GLN A 58 18.49 -3.12 -6.54
C GLN A 58 17.07 -2.58 -6.79
N ALA A 59 16.76 -1.35 -6.36
CA ALA A 59 15.50 -0.71 -6.70
C ALA A 59 15.43 -0.47 -8.22
N GLY A 60 14.38 -0.95 -8.87
CA GLY A 60 14.15 -0.82 -10.30
C GLY A 60 15.18 -1.51 -11.18
N ASP A 61 15.92 -2.49 -10.67
CA ASP A 61 17.00 -3.14 -11.40
C ASP A 61 16.53 -3.97 -12.60
N ASN A 62 15.23 -4.25 -12.69
CA ASN A 62 14.57 -4.93 -13.81
C ASN A 62 14.05 -3.98 -14.91
N ILE A 63 14.04 -2.65 -14.70
CA ILE A 63 13.60 -1.69 -15.71
C ILE A 63 14.63 -1.61 -16.84
N THR A 64 14.16 -1.73 -18.08
CA THR A 64 14.99 -1.54 -19.28
C THR A 64 14.62 -0.28 -20.05
N THR A 65 13.36 -0.17 -20.46
CA THR A 65 12.81 0.94 -21.24
C THR A 65 11.59 1.60 -20.59
N GLY A 66 11.10 1.08 -19.47
CA GLY A 66 10.01 1.68 -18.69
C GLY A 66 10.39 3.04 -18.12
N ALA A 67 9.52 4.03 -18.23
CA ALA A 67 9.77 5.42 -17.84
C ALA A 67 8.80 5.93 -16.78
N GLN A 68 9.20 7.01 -16.08
CA GLN A 68 8.33 7.74 -15.14
C GLN A 68 7.85 6.87 -13.96
N ASN A 69 8.69 5.94 -13.50
CA ASN A 69 8.40 5.08 -12.36
C ASN A 69 9.06 5.62 -11.08
N ILE A 70 8.43 5.36 -9.93
CA ILE A 70 8.96 5.67 -8.59
C ILE A 70 9.07 4.37 -7.81
N LEU A 71 10.29 4.00 -7.41
CA LEU A 71 10.58 2.77 -6.69
C LEU A 71 11.37 3.09 -5.42
N LEU A 72 10.76 2.90 -4.28
CA LEU A 72 11.35 3.20 -2.98
C LEU A 72 11.42 1.93 -2.11
N GLY A 73 12.61 1.44 -1.89
CA GLY A 73 12.88 0.27 -1.05
C GLY A 73 13.88 -0.70 -1.70
N THR A 74 14.57 -1.48 -0.87
CA THR A 74 15.43 -2.55 -1.35
C THR A 74 14.62 -3.58 -2.13
N LEU A 75 15.07 -3.94 -3.36
CA LEU A 75 14.37 -4.88 -4.26
C LEU A 75 12.97 -4.43 -4.70
N ALA A 76 12.60 -3.16 -4.55
CA ALA A 76 11.37 -2.65 -5.14
C ALA A 76 11.50 -2.65 -6.68
N HIS A 77 10.58 -3.30 -7.39
CA HIS A 77 10.66 -3.45 -8.84
C HIS A 77 9.29 -3.33 -9.52
N VAL A 78 9.28 -2.95 -10.79
CA VAL A 78 8.07 -2.96 -11.63
C VAL A 78 7.69 -4.40 -11.98
N ASN A 79 6.45 -4.65 -12.39
CA ASN A 79 6.02 -5.97 -12.83
C ASN A 79 6.67 -6.35 -14.18
N GLY A 80 6.63 -5.45 -15.13
CA GLY A 80 7.25 -5.62 -16.45
C GLY A 80 8.38 -4.63 -16.69
N ALA A 81 9.47 -5.06 -17.31
CA ALA A 81 10.66 -4.23 -17.57
C ALA A 81 10.38 -2.96 -18.41
N THR A 82 9.23 -2.88 -19.05
CA THR A 82 8.76 -1.78 -19.90
C THR A 82 7.61 -0.99 -19.28
N ASP A 83 7.20 -1.30 -18.04
CA ASP A 83 6.11 -0.60 -17.36
C ASP A 83 6.43 0.88 -17.15
N ASN A 84 5.42 1.73 -17.33
CA ASN A 84 5.52 3.17 -17.15
C ASN A 84 4.55 3.64 -16.06
N TYR A 85 4.85 4.76 -15.42
CA TYR A 85 3.98 5.44 -14.45
C TYR A 85 3.64 4.58 -13.23
N SER A 86 4.51 3.66 -12.83
CA SER A 86 4.32 2.83 -11.65
C SER A 86 4.89 3.49 -10.40
N ILE A 87 4.19 3.39 -9.29
CA ILE A 87 4.69 3.76 -7.95
C ILE A 87 4.79 2.47 -7.14
N VAL A 88 6.00 2.09 -6.70
CA VAL A 88 6.24 0.88 -5.90
C VAL A 88 7.04 1.26 -4.65
N ILE A 89 6.46 1.02 -3.50
CA ILE A 89 7.07 1.34 -2.20
C ILE A 89 7.08 0.10 -1.32
N GLY A 90 8.25 -0.29 -0.85
CA GLY A 90 8.39 -1.40 0.09
C GLY A 90 9.63 -2.26 -0.15
N TYR A 91 9.93 -3.14 0.80
CA TYR A 91 10.99 -4.14 0.67
C TYR A 91 10.49 -5.31 -0.19
N ASP A 92 11.29 -5.71 -1.20
CA ASP A 92 10.97 -6.82 -2.13
C ASP A 92 9.56 -6.71 -2.76
N ALA A 93 9.15 -5.46 -3.02
CA ALA A 93 7.83 -5.15 -3.52
C ALA A 93 7.80 -5.25 -5.05
N ALA A 94 6.94 -6.14 -5.56
CA ALA A 94 6.67 -6.28 -7.00
C ALA A 94 5.46 -5.44 -7.40
N GLY A 95 5.64 -4.50 -8.31
CA GLY A 95 4.58 -3.67 -8.88
C GLY A 95 3.44 -4.49 -9.50
N LYS A 96 2.33 -3.85 -9.77
CA LYS A 96 1.11 -4.50 -10.31
C LYS A 96 0.85 -4.18 -11.79
N GLY A 97 1.85 -3.64 -12.47
CA GLY A 97 1.78 -3.20 -13.88
C GLY A 97 1.88 -1.70 -14.03
N GLY A 98 1.95 -1.23 -15.25
CA GLY A 98 2.01 0.20 -15.56
C GLY A 98 0.77 0.96 -15.09
N GLN A 99 0.94 2.23 -14.74
CA GLN A 99 -0.12 3.14 -14.25
C GLN A 99 -0.76 2.68 -12.94
N THR A 100 -0.02 1.99 -12.07
CA THR A 100 -0.51 1.53 -10.76
C THR A 100 0.35 2.04 -9.61
N GLY A 101 -0.27 2.29 -8.47
CA GLY A 101 0.40 2.52 -7.18
C GLY A 101 0.35 1.27 -6.32
N PHE A 102 1.49 0.81 -5.82
CA PHE A 102 1.58 -0.33 -4.92
C PHE A 102 2.46 -0.01 -3.71
N ILE A 103 1.91 -0.15 -2.51
CA ILE A 103 2.61 0.01 -1.24
C ILE A 103 2.56 -1.32 -0.49
N ALA A 104 3.72 -1.91 -0.24
CA ALA A 104 3.84 -3.21 0.41
C ALA A 104 4.86 -3.14 1.56
N PRO A 105 4.43 -3.06 2.82
CA PRO A 105 5.34 -2.91 3.95
C PRO A 105 6.18 -4.16 4.29
N LEU A 106 5.85 -5.34 3.81
CA LEU A 106 6.63 -6.58 3.84
C LEU A 106 5.79 -7.72 3.24
N THR A 107 4.67 -8.04 3.88
CA THR A 107 3.71 -9.05 3.43
C THR A 107 2.36 -8.39 3.20
N GLY A 108 1.73 -8.74 2.11
CA GLY A 108 0.53 -8.05 1.68
C GLY A 108 0.86 -6.67 1.12
N GLY A 109 -0.14 -5.89 0.87
CA GLY A 109 0.01 -4.54 0.34
C GLY A 109 -1.31 -4.03 -0.20
N VAL A 110 -1.35 -2.74 -0.41
CA VAL A 110 -2.48 -2.09 -1.07
C VAL A 110 -2.04 -1.57 -2.42
N TYR A 111 -2.90 -1.66 -3.42
CA TYR A 111 -2.61 -1.06 -4.70
C TYR A 111 -3.81 -0.28 -5.24
N GLN A 112 -3.48 0.77 -5.96
CA GLN A 112 -4.42 1.59 -6.72
C GLN A 112 -4.17 1.32 -8.20
N GLY A 113 -5.20 0.84 -8.89
CA GLY A 113 -5.16 0.57 -10.31
C GLY A 113 -5.66 1.75 -11.13
N ASN A 114 -5.53 1.64 -12.44
CA ASN A 114 -5.94 2.65 -13.38
C ASN A 114 -7.41 3.07 -13.20
N ASN A 115 -7.67 4.37 -13.20
CA ASN A 115 -8.99 4.99 -13.11
C ASN A 115 -9.83 4.55 -11.88
N SER A 116 -9.20 4.29 -10.75
CA SER A 116 -9.86 3.99 -9.48
C SER A 116 -9.44 5.00 -8.40
N SER A 117 -10.38 5.45 -7.60
CA SER A 117 -10.12 6.30 -6.43
C SER A 117 -9.87 5.49 -5.15
N THR A 118 -10.00 4.15 -5.19
CA THR A 118 -9.86 3.28 -4.04
C THR A 118 -8.66 2.35 -4.18
N TRP A 119 -8.04 1.99 -3.06
CA TRP A 119 -7.02 0.97 -2.99
C TRP A 119 -7.65 -0.42 -3.03
N SER A 120 -7.09 -1.33 -3.82
CA SER A 120 -7.56 -2.71 -3.95
C SER A 120 -6.64 -3.69 -3.23
N THR A 121 -7.22 -4.74 -2.67
CA THR A 121 -6.46 -5.86 -2.08
C THR A 121 -6.51 -7.08 -2.99
N THR A 122 -5.44 -7.87 -2.99
CA THR A 122 -5.39 -9.11 -3.77
C THR A 122 -6.30 -10.17 -3.16
N SER A 123 -7.18 -10.78 -3.96
CA SER A 123 -8.17 -11.78 -3.51
C SER A 123 -8.30 -12.99 -4.45
N ASP A 124 -7.22 -13.38 -5.11
CA ASP A 124 -7.20 -14.50 -6.06
C ASP A 124 -7.31 -15.85 -5.34
N LYS A 125 -8.19 -16.73 -5.82
CA LYS A 125 -8.39 -18.09 -5.27
C LYS A 125 -7.11 -18.92 -5.24
N ARG A 126 -6.21 -18.73 -6.19
CA ARG A 126 -4.96 -19.50 -6.32
C ARG A 126 -3.97 -19.29 -5.16
N ILE A 127 -4.10 -18.18 -4.43
CA ILE A 127 -3.27 -17.86 -3.26
C ILE A 127 -3.99 -18.11 -1.94
N LYS A 128 -5.24 -18.60 -1.98
CA LYS A 128 -6.06 -18.92 -0.80
C LYS A 128 -6.19 -20.44 -0.66
N LYS A 129 -6.20 -20.92 0.58
CA LYS A 129 -6.42 -22.34 0.92
C LYS A 129 -7.48 -22.47 2.00
N ASN A 130 -8.01 -23.68 2.18
CA ASN A 130 -9.00 -23.99 3.22
C ASN A 130 -10.22 -23.05 3.18
N ILE A 131 -10.74 -22.78 1.98
CA ILE A 131 -11.86 -21.86 1.76
C ILE A 131 -13.12 -22.53 2.30
N THR A 132 -13.75 -21.89 3.29
CA THR A 132 -15.02 -22.30 3.89
C THR A 132 -15.97 -21.11 3.92
N ASP A 133 -17.27 -21.37 3.96
CA ASP A 133 -18.27 -20.33 4.08
C ASP A 133 -18.23 -19.69 5.48
N ASN A 134 -18.36 -18.37 5.53
CA ASN A 134 -18.52 -17.60 6.76
C ASN A 134 -20.00 -17.27 6.93
N THR A 135 -20.53 -17.54 8.12
CA THR A 135 -21.95 -17.34 8.47
C THR A 135 -22.17 -16.17 9.43
N THR A 136 -21.15 -15.41 9.75
CA THR A 136 -21.28 -14.21 10.58
C THR A 136 -22.05 -13.14 9.80
N GLY A 137 -23.20 -12.73 10.29
CA GLY A 137 -24.09 -11.80 9.57
C GLY A 137 -24.97 -10.96 10.52
N LEU A 138 -26.29 -11.05 10.35
CA LEU A 138 -27.28 -10.14 10.88
C LEU A 138 -27.22 -9.99 12.41
N ASP A 139 -27.10 -11.09 13.14
CA ASP A 139 -27.10 -11.06 14.61
C ASP A 139 -25.92 -10.26 15.18
N LYS A 140 -24.75 -10.33 14.56
CA LYS A 140 -23.58 -9.55 14.96
C LYS A 140 -23.68 -8.09 14.52
N ILE A 141 -24.10 -7.85 13.29
CA ILE A 141 -24.24 -6.49 12.74
C ILE A 141 -25.27 -5.70 13.55
N ASN A 142 -26.37 -6.30 13.97
CA ASN A 142 -27.41 -5.63 14.79
C ASN A 142 -26.94 -5.22 16.19
N GLN A 143 -25.86 -5.79 16.70
CA GLN A 143 -25.29 -5.42 18.00
C GLN A 143 -24.36 -4.20 17.91
N ILE A 144 -23.90 -3.85 16.71
CA ILE A 144 -22.98 -2.73 16.50
C ILE A 144 -23.70 -1.40 16.74
N GLN A 145 -23.12 -0.57 17.59
CA GLN A 145 -23.60 0.77 17.85
C GLN A 145 -22.80 1.79 17.03
N VAL A 146 -23.49 2.54 16.19
CA VAL A 146 -22.91 3.72 15.54
C VAL A 146 -23.02 4.90 16.48
N ARG A 147 -21.91 5.59 16.74
CA ARG A 147 -21.79 6.68 17.71
C ARG A 147 -21.50 8.00 17.03
N ASN A 148 -22.00 9.07 17.61
CA ASN A 148 -21.46 10.41 17.41
C ASN A 148 -20.43 10.67 18.52
N PHE A 149 -19.25 11.19 18.15
CA PHE A 149 -18.18 11.49 19.09
C PHE A 149 -17.34 12.68 18.60
N GLU A 150 -16.55 13.24 19.49
CA GLU A 150 -15.50 14.20 19.19
C GLU A 150 -14.15 13.61 19.60
N TYR A 151 -13.06 14.00 18.89
CA TYR A 151 -11.73 13.59 19.29
C TYR A 151 -11.27 14.43 20.49
N ARG A 152 -10.60 13.78 21.45
CA ARG A 152 -9.95 14.44 22.58
C ARG A 152 -8.75 15.23 22.09
N THR A 153 -8.54 16.38 22.70
CA THR A 153 -7.29 17.16 22.53
C THR A 153 -6.12 16.46 23.21
N GLU A 154 -4.87 16.88 22.89
CA GLU A 154 -3.67 16.34 23.52
C GLU A 154 -3.70 16.45 25.08
N ASP A 155 -4.32 17.51 25.60
CA ASP A 155 -4.42 17.75 27.06
C ASP A 155 -5.49 16.88 27.74
N GLU A 156 -6.46 16.39 27.00
CA GLU A 156 -7.53 15.52 27.50
C GLU A 156 -7.17 14.02 27.45
N ILE A 157 -6.03 13.67 26.82
CA ILE A 157 -5.54 12.29 26.77
C ILE A 157 -4.70 12.01 28.02
N THR A 158 -5.14 11.03 28.81
CA THR A 158 -4.47 10.62 30.08
C THR A 158 -3.84 9.24 30.01
N ASP A 159 -4.41 8.33 29.21
CA ASP A 159 -4.10 6.89 29.24
C ASP A 159 -3.30 6.42 27.99
N LEU A 160 -2.94 7.36 27.12
CA LEU A 160 -2.19 7.12 25.90
C LEU A 160 -1.13 8.21 25.69
N PRO A 161 -0.10 7.97 24.87
CA PRO A 161 0.80 9.03 24.45
C PRO A 161 0.04 10.19 23.80
N LYS A 162 0.34 11.42 24.18
CA LYS A 162 -0.37 12.63 23.71
C LYS A 162 -0.26 12.85 22.21
N ASP A 163 0.79 12.37 21.57
CA ASP A 163 1.01 12.42 20.13
C ASP A 163 0.04 11.52 19.33
N GLN A 164 -0.75 10.67 20.01
CA GLN A 164 -1.84 9.90 19.40
C GLN A 164 -3.14 10.70 19.25
N ALA A 165 -3.20 11.96 19.69
CA ALA A 165 -4.32 12.84 19.50
C ALA A 165 -4.61 13.09 18.01
N ILE A 166 -5.87 12.92 17.60
CA ILE A 166 -6.30 13.22 16.23
C ILE A 166 -6.83 14.66 16.18
N LYS A 167 -6.14 15.53 15.44
CA LYS A 167 -6.48 16.96 15.31
C LYS A 167 -7.61 17.17 14.30
N LYS A 168 -8.80 16.71 14.67
CA LYS A 168 -10.01 16.88 13.88
C LYS A 168 -11.14 17.39 14.78
N GLU A 169 -11.66 18.56 14.44
CA GLU A 169 -12.70 19.22 15.21
C GLU A 169 -14.12 18.78 14.80
N GLY A 170 -15.07 19.01 15.70
CA GLY A 170 -16.48 18.77 15.50
C GLY A 170 -16.91 17.30 15.62
N VAL A 171 -18.21 17.09 15.57
CA VAL A 171 -18.83 15.78 15.75
C VAL A 171 -18.50 14.87 14.57
N GLN A 172 -17.99 13.69 14.88
CA GLN A 172 -17.71 12.58 13.97
C GLN A 172 -18.75 11.48 14.13
N VAL A 173 -18.93 10.67 13.11
CA VAL A 173 -19.77 9.48 13.12
C VAL A 173 -18.88 8.25 12.94
N GLY A 174 -19.04 7.25 13.77
CA GLY A 174 -18.25 6.02 13.66
C GLY A 174 -18.57 5.01 14.76
N VAL A 175 -17.66 4.11 14.98
CA VAL A 175 -17.77 3.06 16.01
C VAL A 175 -16.63 3.19 17.01
N ILE A 176 -16.82 2.62 18.21
CA ILE A 176 -15.80 2.58 19.25
C ILE A 176 -15.15 1.19 19.22
N ALA A 177 -13.83 1.15 19.05
CA ALA A 177 -13.09 -0.11 18.86
C ALA A 177 -13.32 -1.09 20.00
N GLN A 178 -13.36 -0.63 21.25
CA GLN A 178 -13.61 -1.46 22.43
C GLN A 178 -15.02 -2.07 22.45
N GLU A 179 -16.03 -1.37 21.91
CA GLU A 179 -17.39 -1.91 21.78
C GLU A 179 -17.45 -2.97 20.68
N ILE A 180 -16.78 -2.71 19.54
CA ILE A 180 -16.70 -3.66 18.42
C ILE A 180 -15.95 -4.92 18.80
N GLU A 181 -14.86 -4.80 19.57
CA GLU A 181 -14.04 -5.95 20.00
C GLU A 181 -14.85 -7.01 20.76
N GLN A 182 -15.87 -6.60 21.52
CA GLN A 182 -16.74 -7.52 22.23
C GLN A 182 -17.70 -8.31 21.31
N ILE A 183 -17.99 -7.75 20.13
CA ILE A 183 -18.94 -8.33 19.17
C ILE A 183 -18.20 -9.11 18.08
N LEU A 184 -17.19 -8.49 17.50
CA LEU A 184 -16.39 -8.93 16.35
C LEU A 184 -14.90 -8.65 16.62
N PRO A 185 -14.21 -9.46 17.43
CA PRO A 185 -12.81 -9.21 17.80
C PRO A 185 -11.84 -9.26 16.59
N ASP A 186 -12.20 -9.98 15.54
CA ASP A 186 -11.39 -10.11 14.32
C ASP A 186 -11.34 -8.84 13.46
N VAL A 187 -12.19 -7.86 13.71
CA VAL A 187 -12.15 -6.56 13.01
C VAL A 187 -11.44 -5.49 13.84
N VAL A 188 -10.97 -5.79 15.04
CA VAL A 188 -10.23 -4.86 15.89
C VAL A 188 -8.76 -5.27 15.95
N ARG A 189 -7.89 -4.30 15.85
CA ARG A 189 -6.45 -4.47 15.98
C ARG A 189 -5.91 -3.48 17.01
N GLU A 190 -5.06 -3.95 17.90
CA GLU A 190 -4.27 -3.09 18.77
C GLU A 190 -2.94 -2.74 18.07
N GLU A 191 -2.68 -1.45 17.93
CA GLU A 191 -1.45 -0.93 17.36
C GLU A 191 -0.32 -0.98 18.40
N THR A 192 0.92 -0.85 17.95
CA THR A 192 2.11 -0.84 18.84
C THR A 192 2.10 0.28 19.88
N THR A 193 1.29 1.31 19.65
CA THR A 193 1.07 2.45 20.56
C THR A 193 0.06 2.16 21.66
N GLY A 194 -0.61 0.99 21.64
CA GLY A 194 -1.74 0.67 22.52
C GLY A 194 -3.08 1.21 22.03
N VAL A 195 -3.10 2.00 20.94
CA VAL A 195 -4.35 2.49 20.34
C VAL A 195 -5.01 1.35 19.56
N LYS A 196 -6.33 1.21 19.69
CA LYS A 196 -7.11 0.25 18.93
C LYS A 196 -7.69 0.87 17.67
N SER A 197 -7.57 0.15 16.57
CA SER A 197 -8.17 0.49 15.28
C SER A 197 -9.20 -0.54 14.85
N VAL A 198 -10.16 -0.12 14.02
CA VAL A 198 -11.18 -1.00 13.44
C VAL A 198 -10.87 -1.17 11.96
N ASN A 199 -10.73 -2.43 11.52
CA ASN A 199 -10.57 -2.77 10.11
C ASN A 199 -11.96 -2.93 9.46
N PRO A 200 -12.38 -2.05 8.56
CA PRO A 200 -13.69 -2.10 7.93
C PRO A 200 -13.86 -3.21 6.89
N ASP A 201 -12.78 -3.85 6.44
CA ASP A 201 -12.84 -4.83 5.35
C ASP A 201 -13.75 -6.01 5.72
N ASN A 202 -13.53 -6.62 6.90
CA ASN A 202 -14.35 -7.73 7.36
C ASN A 202 -15.80 -7.31 7.65
N LEU A 203 -16.02 -6.10 8.16
CA LEU A 203 -17.38 -5.57 8.38
C LEU A 203 -18.18 -5.54 7.08
N THR A 204 -17.57 -5.19 5.97
CA THR A 204 -18.22 -5.19 4.65
C THR A 204 -18.73 -6.59 4.28
N TRP A 205 -17.94 -7.63 4.52
CA TRP A 205 -18.32 -9.01 4.22
C TRP A 205 -19.42 -9.51 5.16
N TYR A 206 -19.40 -9.14 6.43
CA TYR A 206 -20.46 -9.47 7.38
C TYR A 206 -21.78 -8.74 7.06
N MET A 207 -21.72 -7.49 6.58
CA MET A 207 -22.92 -6.80 6.07
C MET A 207 -23.53 -7.50 4.85
N ILE A 208 -22.72 -8.05 3.94
CA ILE A 208 -23.24 -8.86 2.83
C ILE A 208 -23.99 -10.10 3.34
N ASN A 209 -23.45 -10.80 4.33
CA ASN A 209 -24.14 -11.94 4.94
C ASN A 209 -25.44 -11.49 5.64
N ALA A 210 -25.43 -10.39 6.38
CA ALA A 210 -26.61 -9.83 7.02
C ALA A 210 -27.73 -9.50 6.02
N ILE A 211 -27.38 -8.91 4.86
CA ILE A 211 -28.34 -8.62 3.78
C ILE A 211 -28.93 -9.93 3.21
N LYS A 212 -28.11 -10.97 3.01
CA LYS A 212 -28.59 -12.28 2.54
C LYS A 212 -29.57 -12.91 3.55
N GLU A 213 -29.26 -12.87 4.84
CA GLU A 213 -30.14 -13.37 5.89
C GLU A 213 -31.47 -12.61 5.94
N LEU A 214 -31.43 -11.26 5.85
CA LEU A 214 -32.64 -10.44 5.75
C LEU A 214 -33.48 -10.80 4.53
N THR A 215 -32.85 -11.03 3.39
CA THR A 215 -33.53 -11.41 2.14
C THR A 215 -34.28 -12.74 2.29
N VAL A 216 -33.69 -13.72 2.98
CA VAL A 216 -34.36 -15.01 3.28
C VAL A 216 -35.55 -14.79 4.20
N ARG A 217 -35.37 -14.06 5.32
CA ARG A 217 -36.45 -13.80 6.30
C ARG A 217 -37.64 -13.06 5.67
N ILE A 218 -37.38 -12.12 4.77
CA ILE A 218 -38.45 -11.40 4.05
C ILE A 218 -39.26 -12.37 3.18
N LYS A 219 -38.57 -13.27 2.43
CA LYS A 219 -39.27 -14.27 1.58
C LYS A 219 -40.08 -15.29 2.38
N GLU A 220 -39.74 -15.55 3.63
CA GLU A 220 -40.51 -16.41 4.54
C GLU A 220 -41.77 -15.75 5.09
N LEU A 221 -41.86 -14.41 4.97
CA LEU A 221 -43.02 -13.62 5.41
C LEU A 221 -44.02 -13.31 4.27
N GLU A 222 -43.63 -13.54 3.02
CA GLU A 222 -44.46 -13.43 1.81
C GLU A 222 -45.21 -14.75 1.52
#